data_ac35f6a6ae975ae196e809dbec6262cc
#
_entry.id   ac35f6a6ae975ae196e809dbec6262cc
#
_cell.length_a   1.000
_cell.length_b   1.000
_cell.length_c   1.000
_cell.angle_alpha   90.00
_cell.angle_beta   90.00
_cell.angle_gamma   90.00
#
_symmetry.space_group_name_H-M   'P 1'
#
loop_
_entity.id
_entity.type
_entity.pdbx_description
1 polymer ?
#
loop_
_entity_poly.entity_id
_entity_poly.type
_entity_poly.pdbx_seq_one_letter_code
_entity_poly.pdbx_strand_id
1 'polypeptide(L)'
;FYNKNLQLQLVACINRISLRLLRFKLIKGFQSIDLLEIKSETDFISLENKIQQNQLTFLRGFIHNQPYSIFRDHLAKIRSFFKITKNFQPEVVEPFNRLKNCDLIIGVAIRHGDYKIWQNGKYFLPTRTYQEWMKKIEELFVSSKIGFFIASDEEQDVTIFQKHTFFFRAGHPLSNLYSLSKCNFLISVQSSFAGWAHFIGEVPYLVIDKNVRKLSINDFKSW
;
A
#
# COMPACT_ATOMS: atom_id res chain seq x y z
N PHE A 1 -8.38 29.42 15.46
CA PHE A 1 -8.03 27.98 15.67
C PHE A 1 -9.26 27.12 15.38
N TYR A 2 -9.45 26.68 14.16
CA TYR A 2 -10.49 25.70 13.79
C TYR A 2 -10.06 24.32 14.25
N ASN A 3 -10.85 23.71 15.11
CA ASN A 3 -10.54 22.38 15.67
C ASN A 3 -10.76 21.29 14.60
N LYS A 4 -9.70 20.92 13.87
CA LYS A 4 -9.73 19.87 12.84
C LYS A 4 -10.33 18.54 13.33
N ASN A 5 -10.16 18.21 14.60
CA ASN A 5 -10.73 17.02 15.20
C ASN A 5 -12.27 17.06 15.27
N LEU A 6 -12.86 18.23 15.51
CA LEU A 6 -14.31 18.39 15.56
C LEU A 6 -14.94 18.21 14.17
N GLN A 7 -14.30 18.75 13.11
CA GLN A 7 -14.76 18.57 11.74
C GLN A 7 -14.70 17.10 11.31
N LEU A 8 -13.61 16.38 11.60
CA LEU A 8 -13.48 14.97 11.29
C LEU A 8 -14.51 14.11 12.03
N GLN A 9 -14.80 14.43 13.30
CA GLN A 9 -15.84 13.75 14.08
C GLN A 9 -17.24 14.04 13.52
N LEU A 10 -17.50 15.28 13.10
CA LEU A 10 -18.78 15.68 12.49
C LEU A 10 -19.00 14.97 11.15
N VAL A 11 -17.98 14.93 10.28
CA VAL A 11 -18.01 14.20 9.00
C VAL A 11 -18.22 12.70 9.25
N ALA A 12 -17.54 12.10 10.22
CA ALA A 12 -17.72 10.71 10.58
C ALA A 12 -19.14 10.41 11.13
N CYS A 13 -19.71 11.34 11.91
CA CYS A 13 -21.05 11.23 12.43
C CYS A 13 -22.10 11.35 11.31
N ILE A 14 -21.95 12.34 10.43
CA ILE A 14 -22.81 12.53 9.25
C ILE A 14 -22.76 11.28 8.36
N ASN A 15 -21.58 10.74 8.09
CA ASN A 15 -21.42 9.52 7.30
C ASN A 15 -22.11 8.31 7.96
N ARG A 16 -22.02 8.16 9.29
CA ARG A 16 -22.71 7.07 10.01
C ARG A 16 -24.22 7.20 9.95
N ILE A 17 -24.75 8.41 10.09
CA ILE A 17 -26.19 8.68 10.01
C ILE A 17 -26.67 8.45 8.56
N SER A 18 -25.97 8.99 7.57
CA SER A 18 -26.28 8.81 6.15
C SER A 18 -26.29 7.34 5.76
N LEU A 19 -25.30 6.56 6.19
CA LEU A 19 -25.21 5.11 5.94
C LEU A 19 -26.38 4.35 6.61
N ARG A 20 -26.83 4.77 7.81
CA ARG A 20 -28.00 4.17 8.46
C ARG A 20 -29.29 4.49 7.70
N LEU A 21 -29.50 5.75 7.30
CA LEU A 21 -30.66 6.18 6.52
C LEU A 21 -30.73 5.46 5.16
N LEU A 22 -29.59 5.26 4.50
CA LEU A 22 -29.46 4.52 3.25
C LEU A 22 -29.76 3.02 3.45
N ARG A 23 -29.29 2.41 4.54
CA ARG A 23 -29.57 1.01 4.87
C ARG A 23 -31.07 0.72 5.06
N PHE A 24 -31.81 1.70 5.57
CA PHE A 24 -33.26 1.60 5.75
C PHE A 24 -34.07 2.05 4.52
N LYS A 25 -33.40 2.36 3.38
CA LYS A 25 -34.04 2.86 2.14
C LYS A 25 -34.97 4.07 2.36
N LEU A 26 -34.68 4.89 3.37
CA LEU A 26 -35.49 6.05 3.72
C LEU A 26 -35.30 7.24 2.77
N ILE A 27 -34.28 7.21 1.91
CA ILE A 27 -34.00 8.27 0.95
C ILE A 27 -34.21 7.71 -0.47
N LYS A 28 -35.18 8.29 -1.19
CA LYS A 28 -35.44 7.91 -2.61
C LYS A 28 -34.29 8.41 -3.51
N GLY A 29 -33.96 7.61 -4.55
CA GLY A 29 -32.91 7.94 -5.53
C GLY A 29 -31.48 7.58 -5.08
N PHE A 30 -31.33 6.96 -3.93
CA PHE A 30 -30.04 6.51 -3.40
C PHE A 30 -30.03 4.98 -3.24
N GLN A 31 -28.90 4.37 -3.52
CA GLN A 31 -28.67 2.95 -3.21
C GLN A 31 -27.30 2.75 -2.53
N SER A 32 -27.22 1.69 -1.75
CA SER A 32 -25.97 1.18 -1.19
C SER A 32 -25.74 -0.24 -1.64
N ILE A 33 -24.57 -0.52 -2.15
CA ILE A 33 -24.18 -1.85 -2.64
C ILE A 33 -22.99 -2.31 -1.81
N ASP A 34 -23.10 -3.52 -1.24
CA ASP A 34 -21.98 -4.17 -0.56
C ASP A 34 -21.12 -4.90 -1.59
N LEU A 35 -19.87 -4.46 -1.74
CA LEU A 35 -18.93 -5.04 -2.69
C LEU A 35 -18.52 -6.48 -2.34
N LEU A 36 -18.75 -6.92 -1.10
CA LEU A 36 -18.51 -8.29 -0.68
C LEU A 36 -19.50 -9.29 -1.32
N GLU A 37 -20.64 -8.80 -1.81
CA GLU A 37 -21.64 -9.63 -2.51
C GLU A 37 -21.26 -9.89 -3.98
N ILE A 38 -20.28 -9.16 -4.51
CA ILE A 38 -19.81 -9.31 -5.90
C ILE A 38 -18.79 -10.44 -5.95
N LYS A 39 -19.16 -11.56 -6.56
CA LYS A 39 -18.35 -12.79 -6.62
C LYS A 39 -18.03 -13.23 -8.05
N SER A 40 -18.69 -12.67 -9.05
CA SER A 40 -18.58 -13.08 -10.44
C SER A 40 -18.55 -11.87 -11.39
N GLU A 41 -18.17 -12.12 -12.64
CA GLU A 41 -18.18 -11.10 -13.70
C GLU A 41 -19.62 -10.65 -14.01
N THR A 42 -20.59 -11.56 -13.94
CA THR A 42 -22.02 -11.25 -14.12
C THR A 42 -22.53 -10.33 -13.02
N ASP A 43 -22.07 -10.49 -11.77
CA ASP A 43 -22.41 -9.58 -10.68
C ASP A 43 -21.86 -8.18 -10.95
N PHE A 44 -20.66 -8.09 -11.58
CA PHE A 44 -20.04 -6.82 -11.92
C PHE A 44 -20.82 -6.08 -13.01
N ILE A 45 -21.26 -6.77 -14.06
CA ILE A 45 -22.11 -6.19 -15.10
C ILE A 45 -23.46 -5.74 -14.51
N SER A 46 -24.03 -6.53 -13.60
CA SER A 46 -25.25 -6.15 -12.86
C SER A 46 -25.01 -4.90 -12.00
N LEU A 47 -23.84 -4.76 -11.37
CA LEU A 47 -23.46 -3.59 -10.60
C LEU A 47 -23.38 -2.34 -11.48
N GLU A 48 -22.76 -2.43 -12.65
CA GLU A 48 -22.64 -1.33 -13.60
C GLU A 48 -24.03 -0.83 -14.04
N ASN A 49 -24.92 -1.72 -14.40
CA ASN A 49 -26.30 -1.37 -14.74
C ASN A 49 -27.05 -0.70 -13.56
N LYS A 50 -26.86 -1.18 -12.34
CA LYS A 50 -27.46 -0.57 -11.14
C LYS A 50 -26.90 0.84 -10.87
N ILE A 51 -25.59 1.06 -11.09
CA ILE A 51 -24.98 2.38 -10.92
C ILE A 51 -25.55 3.38 -11.92
N GLN A 52 -25.70 2.96 -13.18
CA GLN A 52 -26.24 3.83 -14.25
C GLN A 52 -27.71 4.21 -14.04
N GLN A 53 -28.50 3.37 -13.35
CA GLN A 53 -29.93 3.61 -13.11
C GLN A 53 -30.22 4.56 -11.94
N ASN A 54 -29.23 4.88 -11.10
CA ASN A 54 -29.42 5.66 -9.88
C ASN A 54 -28.60 6.94 -9.89
N GLN A 55 -29.18 8.00 -9.32
CA GLN A 55 -28.49 9.29 -9.22
C GLN A 55 -27.27 9.26 -8.31
N LEU A 56 -27.29 8.45 -7.26
CA LEU A 56 -26.18 8.29 -6.33
C LEU A 56 -26.11 6.85 -5.81
N THR A 57 -24.94 6.24 -5.96
CA THR A 57 -24.65 4.90 -5.47
C THR A 57 -23.51 4.92 -4.47
N PHE A 58 -23.70 4.34 -3.30
CA PHE A 58 -22.67 4.13 -2.29
C PHE A 58 -22.15 2.71 -2.41
N LEU A 59 -20.85 2.58 -2.68
CA LEU A 59 -20.13 1.31 -2.68
C LEU A 59 -19.49 1.10 -1.31
N ARG A 60 -19.73 -0.03 -0.68
CA ARG A 60 -19.19 -0.39 0.63
C ARG A 60 -18.49 -1.73 0.57
N GLY A 61 -17.32 -1.82 1.23
CA GLY A 61 -16.56 -3.06 1.35
C GLY A 61 -15.37 -3.13 0.42
N PHE A 62 -14.86 -4.34 0.23
CA PHE A 62 -13.72 -4.64 -0.62
C PHE A 62 -14.15 -5.63 -1.69
N ILE A 63 -13.65 -5.43 -2.91
CA ILE A 63 -13.83 -6.41 -3.98
C ILE A 63 -12.71 -7.44 -3.83
N HIS A 64 -13.09 -8.68 -3.49
CA HIS A 64 -12.17 -9.81 -3.46
C HIS A 64 -12.31 -10.63 -4.75
N ASN A 65 -11.18 -11.14 -5.25
CA ASN A 65 -11.14 -12.09 -6.37
C ASN A 65 -11.71 -11.58 -7.71
N GLN A 66 -11.55 -10.28 -8.00
CA GLN A 66 -11.88 -9.80 -9.34
C GLN A 66 -10.90 -10.37 -10.37
N PRO A 67 -11.39 -10.76 -11.56
CA PRO A 67 -10.50 -11.14 -12.64
C PRO A 67 -9.55 -10.00 -12.98
N TYR A 68 -8.26 -10.27 -12.93
CA TYR A 68 -7.23 -9.28 -13.26
C TYR A 68 -7.43 -8.69 -14.68
N SER A 69 -8.06 -9.46 -15.58
CA SER A 69 -8.42 -9.03 -16.93
C SER A 69 -9.23 -7.74 -16.99
N ILE A 70 -10.15 -7.52 -16.04
CA ILE A 70 -10.99 -6.30 -16.01
C ILE A 70 -10.16 -5.03 -15.81
N PHE A 71 -9.07 -5.12 -15.05
CA PHE A 71 -8.23 -3.96 -14.75
C PHE A 71 -7.08 -3.78 -15.75
N ARG A 72 -6.67 -4.85 -16.43
CA ARG A 72 -5.47 -4.86 -17.30
C ARG A 72 -5.47 -3.73 -18.31
N ASP A 73 -6.56 -3.56 -19.02
CA ASP A 73 -6.66 -2.56 -20.10
C ASP A 73 -6.75 -1.11 -19.59
N HIS A 74 -6.94 -0.94 -18.28
CA HIS A 74 -7.10 0.36 -17.64
C HIS A 74 -5.96 0.73 -16.68
N LEU A 75 -4.96 -0.14 -16.49
CA LEU A 75 -3.89 0.07 -15.51
C LEU A 75 -3.16 1.41 -15.70
N ALA A 76 -2.76 1.73 -16.93
CA ALA A 76 -2.05 2.98 -17.22
C ALA A 76 -2.93 4.20 -16.90
N LYS A 77 -4.22 4.13 -17.25
CA LYS A 77 -5.19 5.19 -16.95
C LYS A 77 -5.38 5.37 -15.45
N ILE A 78 -5.54 4.26 -14.71
CA ILE A 78 -5.66 4.29 -13.24
C ILE A 78 -4.42 4.93 -12.61
N ARG A 79 -3.22 4.50 -12.98
CA ARG A 79 -1.95 5.08 -12.50
C ARG A 79 -1.84 6.58 -12.79
N SER A 80 -2.35 7.03 -13.95
CA SER A 80 -2.32 8.44 -14.31
C SER A 80 -3.15 9.36 -13.42
N PHE A 81 -4.18 8.84 -12.74
CA PHE A 81 -4.98 9.59 -11.78
C PHE A 81 -4.25 9.80 -10.44
N PHE A 82 -3.41 8.85 -10.05
CA PHE A 82 -2.73 8.86 -8.75
C PHE A 82 -1.33 9.47 -8.88
N LYS A 83 -1.28 10.77 -9.13
CA LYS A 83 -0.03 11.53 -9.20
C LYS A 83 0.20 12.29 -7.91
N ILE A 84 1.42 12.20 -7.38
CA ILE A 84 1.80 12.99 -6.22
C ILE A 84 1.86 14.48 -6.59
N THR A 85 1.37 15.33 -5.69
CA THR A 85 1.44 16.78 -5.88
C THR A 85 2.88 17.29 -5.76
N LYS A 86 3.18 18.42 -6.43
CA LYS A 86 4.53 19.00 -6.47
C LYS A 86 5.13 19.25 -5.09
N ASN A 87 4.31 19.59 -4.11
CA ASN A 87 4.77 19.90 -2.74
C ASN A 87 5.45 18.71 -2.03
N PHE A 88 5.11 17.49 -2.38
CA PHE A 88 5.71 16.27 -1.80
C PHE A 88 6.91 15.73 -2.60
N GLN A 89 7.20 16.28 -3.78
CA GLN A 89 8.30 15.80 -4.63
C GLN A 89 9.68 15.83 -3.93
N PRO A 90 10.04 16.87 -3.16
CA PRO A 90 11.32 16.88 -2.45
C PRO A 90 11.48 15.69 -1.50
N GLU A 91 10.44 15.37 -0.73
CA GLU A 91 10.43 14.23 0.20
C GLU A 91 10.51 12.89 -0.55
N VAL A 92 9.84 12.79 -1.71
CA VAL A 92 9.86 11.56 -2.52
C VAL A 92 11.23 11.27 -3.08
N VAL A 93 12.00 12.28 -3.47
CA VAL A 93 13.33 12.10 -4.05
C VAL A 93 14.45 12.02 -3.02
N GLU A 94 14.22 12.44 -1.78
CA GLU A 94 15.23 12.47 -0.73
C GLU A 94 15.94 11.11 -0.51
N PRO A 95 15.24 9.95 -0.41
CA PRO A 95 15.92 8.66 -0.25
C PRO A 95 16.94 8.39 -1.34
N PHE A 96 16.62 8.75 -2.59
CA PHE A 96 17.48 8.53 -3.75
C PHE A 96 18.69 9.44 -3.74
N ASN A 97 18.53 10.68 -3.27
CA ASN A 97 19.67 11.60 -3.06
C ASN A 97 20.61 11.08 -1.97
N ARG A 98 20.07 10.53 -0.89
CA ARG A 98 20.86 9.94 0.22
C ARG A 98 21.58 8.66 -0.21
N LEU A 99 20.97 7.87 -1.07
CA LEU A 99 21.47 6.58 -1.53
C LEU A 99 22.07 6.62 -2.95
N LYS A 100 22.42 7.81 -3.45
CA LYS A 100 22.90 8.05 -4.83
C LYS A 100 24.13 7.26 -5.25
N ASN A 101 24.92 6.78 -4.28
CA ASN A 101 26.12 5.99 -4.52
C ASN A 101 25.86 4.48 -4.54
N CYS A 102 24.60 4.05 -4.49
CA CYS A 102 24.19 2.67 -4.59
C CYS A 102 23.74 2.37 -6.02
N ASP A 103 24.01 1.14 -6.48
CA ASP A 103 23.62 0.68 -7.83
C ASP A 103 22.14 0.30 -7.87
N LEU A 104 21.64 -0.26 -6.77
CA LEU A 104 20.24 -0.64 -6.60
C LEU A 104 19.70 -0.10 -5.28
N ILE A 105 18.47 0.42 -5.32
CA ILE A 105 17.74 0.86 -4.13
C ILE A 105 16.56 -0.07 -3.90
N ILE A 106 16.55 -0.73 -2.75
CA ILE A 106 15.51 -1.66 -2.33
C ILE A 106 14.59 -0.95 -1.34
N GLY A 107 13.31 -0.90 -1.66
CA GLY A 107 12.30 -0.41 -0.74
C GLY A 107 11.95 -1.47 0.32
N VAL A 108 11.98 -1.08 1.58
CA VAL A 108 11.57 -1.92 2.71
C VAL A 108 10.41 -1.24 3.40
N ALA A 109 9.21 -1.79 3.28
CA ALA A 109 8.04 -1.23 3.96
C ALA A 109 7.73 -2.02 5.23
N ILE A 110 8.02 -1.41 6.38
CA ILE A 110 7.75 -1.98 7.71
C ILE A 110 6.34 -1.54 8.13
N ARG A 111 5.50 -2.52 8.46
CA ARG A 111 4.16 -2.30 8.95
C ARG A 111 4.01 -2.91 10.33
N HIS A 112 4.06 -2.09 11.38
CA HIS A 112 4.00 -2.50 12.77
C HIS A 112 2.69 -2.07 13.43
N GLY A 113 2.36 -0.80 13.43
CA GLY A 113 1.21 -0.16 14.06
C GLY A 113 0.06 -1.09 14.44
N ASP A 114 -0.96 -1.15 13.60
CA ASP A 114 -2.11 -2.03 13.80
C ASP A 114 -1.81 -3.53 13.59
N TYR A 115 -0.74 -3.90 12.89
CA TYR A 115 -0.38 -5.31 12.62
C TYR A 115 0.03 -6.09 13.87
N LYS A 116 0.42 -5.40 14.95
CA LYS A 116 0.69 -6.04 16.25
C LYS A 116 -0.52 -6.79 16.78
N ILE A 117 -1.72 -6.31 16.49
CA ILE A 117 -2.99 -6.87 17.02
C ILE A 117 -3.92 -7.37 15.91
N TRP A 118 -3.81 -6.85 14.68
CA TRP A 118 -4.69 -7.22 13.58
C TRP A 118 -4.53 -8.70 13.22
N GLN A 119 -5.65 -9.42 13.16
CA GLN A 119 -5.68 -10.88 12.97
C GLN A 119 -4.72 -11.63 13.90
N ASN A 120 -4.69 -11.25 15.18
CA ASN A 120 -3.82 -11.83 16.22
C ASN A 120 -2.32 -11.73 15.86
N GLY A 121 -1.90 -10.65 15.21
CA GLY A 121 -0.51 -10.42 14.84
C GLY A 121 0.02 -11.31 13.71
N LYS A 122 -0.87 -11.92 12.92
CA LYS A 122 -0.51 -12.85 11.84
C LYS A 122 0.53 -12.29 10.87
N TYR A 123 0.46 -11.00 10.57
CA TYR A 123 1.33 -10.33 9.60
C TYR A 123 2.40 -9.46 10.25
N PHE A 124 2.46 -9.44 11.58
CA PHE A 124 3.50 -8.73 12.29
C PHE A 124 4.83 -9.47 12.19
N LEU A 125 5.88 -8.76 11.77
CA LEU A 125 7.26 -9.24 11.80
C LEU A 125 8.11 -8.30 12.64
N PRO A 126 8.92 -8.81 13.59
CA PRO A 126 9.89 -8.00 14.31
C PRO A 126 10.87 -7.30 13.35
N THR A 127 11.36 -6.12 13.70
CA THR A 127 12.32 -5.34 12.89
C THR A 127 13.56 -6.16 12.49
N ARG A 128 14.02 -7.06 13.38
CA ARG A 128 15.14 -7.96 13.09
C ARG A 128 14.88 -8.90 11.92
N THR A 129 13.65 -9.37 11.73
CA THR A 129 13.29 -10.21 10.58
C THR A 129 13.43 -9.45 9.26
N TYR A 130 13.08 -8.16 9.22
CA TYR A 130 13.34 -7.33 8.03
C TYR A 130 14.83 -7.20 7.75
N GLN A 131 15.65 -7.02 8.79
CA GLN A 131 17.12 -6.97 8.65
C GLN A 131 17.69 -8.29 8.10
N GLU A 132 17.17 -9.43 8.54
CA GLU A 132 17.57 -10.74 8.02
C GLU A 132 17.22 -10.88 6.52
N TRP A 133 16.06 -10.42 6.10
CA TRP A 133 15.68 -10.38 4.68
C TRP A 133 16.56 -9.41 3.87
N MET A 134 16.91 -8.25 4.41
CA MET A 134 17.84 -7.30 3.78
C MET A 134 19.19 -7.98 3.50
N LYS A 135 19.71 -8.75 4.45
CA LYS A 135 20.94 -9.55 4.24
C LYS A 135 20.78 -10.57 3.11
N LYS A 136 19.61 -11.24 2.97
CA LYS A 136 19.35 -12.16 1.86
C LYS A 136 19.30 -11.46 0.51
N ILE A 137 18.87 -10.21 0.47
CA ILE A 137 18.91 -9.39 -0.74
C ILE A 137 20.34 -9.04 -1.12
N GLU A 138 21.20 -8.66 -0.17
CA GLU A 138 22.62 -8.43 -0.44
C GLU A 138 23.31 -9.70 -0.94
N GLU A 139 22.97 -10.87 -0.39
CA GLU A 139 23.45 -12.18 -0.86
C GLU A 139 22.96 -12.50 -2.29
N LEU A 140 21.79 -12.01 -2.71
CA LEU A 140 21.26 -12.20 -4.07
C LEU A 140 21.97 -11.29 -5.08
N PHE A 141 22.31 -10.07 -4.71
CA PHE A 141 22.88 -9.05 -5.59
C PHE A 141 24.36 -8.74 -5.25
N VAL A 142 25.17 -9.79 -5.08
CA VAL A 142 26.58 -9.68 -4.61
C VAL A 142 27.46 -8.74 -5.46
N SER A 143 27.13 -8.55 -6.73
CA SER A 143 27.89 -7.70 -7.65
C SER A 143 27.44 -6.24 -7.66
N SER A 144 26.42 -5.88 -6.86
CA SER A 144 25.84 -4.55 -6.84
C SER A 144 25.92 -3.95 -5.43
N LYS A 145 26.18 -2.65 -5.38
CA LYS A 145 26.10 -1.89 -4.13
C LYS A 145 24.65 -1.58 -3.80
N ILE A 146 24.12 -2.22 -2.76
CA ILE A 146 22.73 -2.10 -2.36
C ILE A 146 22.54 -0.96 -1.36
N GLY A 147 21.51 -0.13 -1.60
CA GLY A 147 20.96 0.81 -0.64
C GLY A 147 19.54 0.44 -0.28
N PHE A 148 19.17 0.60 0.99
CA PHE A 148 17.82 0.33 1.45
C PHE A 148 17.09 1.61 1.81
N PHE A 149 15.96 1.87 1.16
CA PHE A 149 14.99 2.85 1.65
C PHE A 149 14.00 2.15 2.57
N ILE A 150 14.10 2.42 3.88
CA ILE A 150 13.25 1.81 4.90
C ILE A 150 12.16 2.80 5.29
N ALA A 151 10.93 2.48 4.93
CA ALA A 151 9.74 3.24 5.29
C ALA A 151 8.94 2.48 6.37
N SER A 152 8.55 3.17 7.43
CA SER A 152 7.77 2.58 8.51
C SER A 152 6.59 3.47 8.90
N ASP A 153 5.53 2.86 9.43
CA ASP A 153 4.37 3.57 10.00
C ASP A 153 4.62 4.07 11.43
N GLU A 154 5.68 3.60 12.09
CA GLU A 154 6.14 4.06 13.41
C GLU A 154 7.67 4.10 13.48
N GLU A 155 8.22 4.77 14.49
CA GLU A 155 9.65 4.80 14.74
C GLU A 155 10.20 3.38 15.01
N GLN A 156 11.44 3.14 14.55
CA GLN A 156 12.14 1.88 14.68
C GLN A 156 13.49 2.09 15.35
N ASP A 157 14.00 1.07 16.03
CA ASP A 157 15.41 1.02 16.43
C ASP A 157 16.29 0.82 15.18
N VAL A 158 16.78 1.94 14.64
CA VAL A 158 17.61 1.94 13.43
C VAL A 158 18.99 1.34 13.64
N THR A 159 19.43 1.12 14.89
CA THR A 159 20.73 0.47 15.18
C THR A 159 20.81 -0.94 14.61
N ILE A 160 19.67 -1.61 14.48
CA ILE A 160 19.53 -2.93 13.85
C ILE A 160 20.03 -2.94 12.41
N PHE A 161 19.90 -1.80 11.69
CA PHE A 161 20.24 -1.68 10.27
C PHE A 161 21.66 -1.17 10.00
N GLN A 162 22.46 -0.85 11.02
CA GLN A 162 23.79 -0.19 10.88
C GLN A 162 24.79 -0.94 9.99
N LYS A 163 24.59 -2.25 9.76
CA LYS A 163 25.46 -3.04 8.88
C LYS A 163 25.14 -2.86 7.39
N HIS A 164 24.04 -2.16 7.07
CA HIS A 164 23.56 -1.92 5.72
C HIS A 164 23.73 -0.44 5.34
N THR A 165 23.80 -0.15 4.06
CA THR A 165 23.64 1.22 3.57
C THR A 165 22.14 1.53 3.48
N PHE A 166 21.64 2.45 4.28
CA PHE A 166 20.20 2.72 4.35
C PHE A 166 19.85 4.18 4.57
N PHE A 167 18.62 4.53 4.24
CA PHE A 167 17.90 5.72 4.65
C PHE A 167 16.57 5.32 5.26
N PHE A 168 16.30 5.76 6.49
CA PHE A 168 15.08 5.44 7.24
C PHE A 168 14.16 6.65 7.32
N ARG A 169 12.85 6.42 7.19
CA ARG A 169 11.83 7.43 7.43
C ARG A 169 10.56 6.81 8.02
N ALA A 170 10.18 7.27 9.23
CA ALA A 170 8.91 6.95 9.85
C ALA A 170 7.84 7.99 9.53
N GLY A 171 6.56 7.60 9.61
CA GLY A 171 5.46 8.49 9.28
C GLY A 171 5.40 8.81 7.77
N HIS A 172 4.88 9.98 7.42
CA HIS A 172 4.83 10.49 6.03
C HIS A 172 4.27 9.48 5.00
N PRO A 173 3.05 8.95 5.19
CA PRO A 173 2.58 7.80 4.41
C PRO A 173 2.55 8.07 2.91
N LEU A 174 2.18 9.28 2.47
CA LEU A 174 2.11 9.61 1.06
C LEU A 174 3.50 9.66 0.41
N SER A 175 4.44 10.38 1.04
CA SER A 175 5.83 10.49 0.55
C SER A 175 6.52 9.13 0.57
N ASN A 176 6.29 8.31 1.61
CA ASN A 176 6.82 6.96 1.71
C ASN A 176 6.31 6.05 0.58
N LEU A 177 5.01 6.08 0.31
CA LEU A 177 4.39 5.29 -0.75
C LEU A 177 5.01 5.59 -2.12
N TYR A 178 5.14 6.89 -2.46
CA TYR A 178 5.71 7.27 -3.74
C TYR A 178 7.23 7.12 -3.82
N SER A 179 7.96 7.19 -2.70
CA SER A 179 9.37 6.82 -2.68
C SER A 179 9.54 5.31 -2.90
N LEU A 180 8.76 4.47 -2.22
CA LEU A 180 8.76 3.02 -2.41
C LEU A 180 8.45 2.64 -3.86
N SER A 181 7.52 3.35 -4.52
CA SER A 181 7.16 3.11 -5.91
C SER A 181 8.24 3.46 -6.94
N LYS A 182 9.35 4.06 -6.51
CA LYS A 182 10.50 4.41 -7.35
C LYS A 182 11.74 3.55 -7.07
N CYS A 183 11.67 2.62 -6.13
CA CYS A 183 12.75 1.69 -5.85
C CYS A 183 12.91 0.65 -6.97
N ASN A 184 14.07 0.00 -7.05
CA ASN A 184 14.31 -1.07 -8.02
C ASN A 184 13.54 -2.36 -7.66
N PHE A 185 13.43 -2.64 -6.36
CA PHE A 185 12.68 -3.77 -5.79
C PHE A 185 12.02 -3.34 -4.49
N LEU A 186 10.99 -4.07 -4.08
CA LEU A 186 10.24 -3.81 -2.86
C LEU A 186 10.08 -5.08 -2.03
N ILE A 187 10.29 -4.98 -0.73
CA ILE A 187 9.95 -6.03 0.24
C ILE A 187 9.05 -5.48 1.34
N SER A 188 8.07 -6.26 1.74
CA SER A 188 7.19 -6.00 2.88
C SER A 188 6.42 -7.25 3.25
N VAL A 189 5.82 -7.27 4.43
CA VAL A 189 4.71 -8.19 4.72
C VAL A 189 3.55 -7.93 3.78
N GLN A 190 2.59 -8.85 3.71
CA GLN A 190 1.37 -8.62 2.94
C GLN A 190 0.68 -7.33 3.43
N SER A 191 0.67 -6.31 2.58
CA SER A 191 0.19 -4.97 2.91
C SER A 191 -0.39 -4.29 1.68
N SER A 192 -1.60 -3.73 1.81
CA SER A 192 -2.21 -2.91 0.75
C SER A 192 -1.37 -1.66 0.43
N PHE A 193 -0.67 -1.12 1.41
CA PHE A 193 0.23 0.02 1.24
C PHE A 193 1.41 -0.33 0.31
N ALA A 194 2.12 -1.43 0.60
CA ALA A 194 3.21 -1.92 -0.24
C ALA A 194 2.70 -2.39 -1.62
N GLY A 195 1.54 -3.06 -1.66
CA GLY A 195 0.89 -3.45 -2.91
C GLY A 195 0.53 -2.25 -3.80
N TRP A 196 0.13 -1.13 -3.19
CA TRP A 196 -0.15 0.09 -3.94
C TRP A 196 1.13 0.75 -4.47
N ALA A 197 2.23 0.76 -3.72
CA ALA A 197 3.52 1.22 -4.20
C ALA A 197 4.04 0.36 -5.37
N HIS A 198 3.95 -0.97 -5.26
CA HIS A 198 4.22 -1.94 -6.31
C HIS A 198 3.38 -1.66 -7.57
N PHE A 199 2.06 -1.44 -7.41
CA PHE A 199 1.15 -1.12 -8.52
C PHE A 199 1.51 0.19 -9.22
N ILE A 200 1.69 1.30 -8.49
CA ILE A 200 1.98 2.62 -9.08
C ILE A 200 3.31 2.63 -9.82
N GLY A 201 4.35 2.03 -9.21
CA GLY A 201 5.72 2.07 -9.73
C GLY A 201 6.08 0.91 -10.65
N GLU A 202 5.24 -0.10 -10.78
CA GLU A 202 5.57 -1.39 -11.44
C GLU A 202 6.81 -2.05 -10.83
N VAL A 203 7.08 -1.76 -9.55
CA VAL A 203 8.26 -2.23 -8.83
C VAL A 203 8.13 -3.71 -8.50
N PRO A 204 9.06 -4.59 -8.89
CA PRO A 204 9.02 -5.99 -8.49
C PRO A 204 8.95 -6.14 -6.96
N TYR A 205 7.98 -6.93 -6.47
CA TYR A 205 7.62 -7.00 -5.07
C TYR A 205 7.75 -8.42 -4.51
N LEU A 206 8.43 -8.54 -3.38
CA LEU A 206 8.51 -9.76 -2.58
C LEU A 206 7.72 -9.60 -1.29
N VAL A 207 6.69 -10.41 -1.11
CA VAL A 207 6.01 -10.54 0.19
C VAL A 207 6.86 -11.43 1.09
N ILE A 208 7.34 -10.86 2.19
CA ILE A 208 8.18 -11.54 3.17
C ILE A 208 7.34 -12.08 4.34
N ASP A 209 7.86 -13.10 5.00
CA ASP A 209 7.29 -13.72 6.20
C ASP A 209 8.38 -14.02 7.25
N LYS A 210 8.02 -14.74 8.30
CA LYS A 210 8.95 -15.15 9.37
C LYS A 210 9.99 -16.19 8.94
N ASN A 211 9.78 -16.86 7.78
CA ASN A 211 10.64 -17.95 7.31
C ASN A 211 11.68 -17.38 6.35
N VAL A 212 12.72 -16.76 6.89
CA VAL A 212 13.81 -16.19 6.09
C VAL A 212 14.54 -17.32 5.35
N ARG A 213 14.66 -17.20 4.02
CA ARG A 213 15.23 -18.21 3.14
C ARG A 213 16.14 -17.60 2.09
N LYS A 214 16.89 -18.46 1.39
CA LYS A 214 17.65 -18.05 0.19
C LYS A 214 16.68 -17.51 -0.87
N LEU A 215 17.06 -16.41 -1.51
CA LEU A 215 16.27 -15.75 -2.54
C LEU A 215 16.74 -16.07 -3.94
N SER A 216 15.80 -16.01 -4.86
CA SER A 216 15.98 -15.93 -6.29
C SER A 216 15.30 -14.66 -6.83
N ILE A 217 15.77 -14.14 -7.94
CA ILE A 217 15.15 -12.99 -8.61
C ILE A 217 13.67 -13.27 -8.97
N ASN A 218 13.33 -14.53 -9.26
CA ASN A 218 11.98 -14.97 -9.58
C ASN A 218 11.01 -14.95 -8.39
N ASP A 219 11.50 -14.76 -7.16
CA ASP A 219 10.65 -14.58 -5.99
C ASP A 219 9.95 -13.22 -5.99
N PHE A 220 10.53 -12.22 -6.65
CA PHE A 220 9.92 -10.92 -6.86
C PHE A 220 8.87 -11.00 -7.97
N LYS A 221 7.65 -10.64 -7.64
CA LYS A 221 6.53 -10.65 -8.59
C LYS A 221 6.43 -9.29 -9.27
N SER A 222 6.28 -9.31 -10.58
CA SER A 222 5.92 -8.14 -11.40
C SER A 222 4.40 -8.07 -11.56
N TRP A 223 3.91 -6.87 -11.91
CA TRP A 223 2.51 -6.66 -12.28
C TRP A 223 2.20 -7.21 -13.67
#